data_d8b12a3045f8b5b46b79216e8bcfdb6c
#
_entry.id   d8b12a3045f8b5b46b79216e8bcfdb6c
#
_cell.length_a   1.000
_cell.length_b   1.000
_cell.length_c   1.000
_cell.angle_alpha   90.00
_cell.angle_beta   90.00
_cell.angle_gamma   90.00
#
_symmetry.space_group_name_H-M   'P 1'
#
loop_
_entity.id
_entity.type
_entity.pdbx_description
1 polymer ?
#
loop_
_entity_poly.entity_id
_entity_poly.type
_entity_poly.pdbx_seq_one_letter_code
_entity_poly.pdbx_strand_id
1 'polypeptide(L)'
;MAIGRADGQCGPRTIAGITTFQAGFLRHPDGLVEPGGKTLQRLSLVGFKPATTNKVTPKVTSPQAIKQAVPSEITGSITRLVPRSSLGTLNPGLKAVSNTYMIEKLGKPRESFSSDCQPITSARLKKYIQTTSVGPFKVEGLKPAVDSLQAIMSEILIKHPDIYSALGSAGMLCCRYVRGSTTSISNHSWGSAIDLKLNGVLDQRGDPGVTVQYGLSVIAPIFNNHGWYWGAAFRTEDAMHFEVSRSLLEKWLPDLK
;
A
#
# COMPACT_ATOMS: atom_id res chain seq x y z
N MET A 1 -9.47 -28.99 1.37
CA MET A 1 -9.74 -28.08 2.51
C MET A 1 -11.23 -27.75 2.52
N ALA A 2 -11.96 -28.10 3.57
CA ALA A 2 -13.37 -27.73 3.65
C ALA A 2 -13.48 -26.23 3.92
N ILE A 3 -13.97 -25.50 2.94
CA ILE A 3 -14.42 -24.12 3.11
C ILE A 3 -15.66 -24.21 3.98
N GLY A 4 -15.68 -23.58 5.15
CA GLY A 4 -16.80 -23.63 6.10
C GLY A 4 -18.14 -23.25 5.47
N ARG A 5 -19.21 -23.21 6.28
CA ARG A 5 -20.56 -22.86 5.84
C ARG A 5 -20.53 -21.46 5.19
N ALA A 6 -21.21 -21.30 4.03
CA ALA A 6 -21.36 -19.99 3.39
C ALA A 6 -22.17 -19.06 4.30
N ASP A 7 -21.51 -18.05 4.84
CA ASP A 7 -22.05 -17.05 5.77
C ASP A 7 -22.28 -15.68 5.12
N GLY A 8 -22.01 -15.57 3.81
CA GLY A 8 -22.10 -14.31 3.08
C GLY A 8 -20.93 -13.34 3.37
N GLN A 9 -19.95 -13.75 4.18
CA GLN A 9 -18.81 -12.92 4.56
C GLN A 9 -17.58 -13.30 3.72
N CYS A 10 -16.89 -12.31 3.17
CA CYS A 10 -15.60 -12.50 2.49
C CYS A 10 -14.46 -12.40 3.53
N GLY A 11 -14.32 -13.44 4.36
CA GLY A 11 -13.29 -13.52 5.38
C GLY A 11 -11.95 -14.07 4.86
N PRO A 12 -10.89 -14.09 5.71
CA PRO A 12 -9.55 -14.56 5.34
C PRO A 12 -9.53 -15.98 4.73
N ARG A 13 -10.40 -16.87 5.17
CA ARG A 13 -10.53 -18.22 4.62
C ARG A 13 -11.09 -18.22 3.21
N THR A 14 -12.03 -17.32 2.90
CA THR A 14 -12.61 -17.15 1.57
C THR A 14 -11.55 -16.62 0.61
N ILE A 15 -10.79 -15.60 1.02
CA ILE A 15 -9.70 -15.02 0.23
C ILE A 15 -8.61 -16.07 -0.03
N ALA A 16 -8.18 -16.82 0.99
CA ALA A 16 -7.21 -17.90 0.83
C ALA A 16 -7.71 -18.98 -0.13
N GLY A 17 -9.00 -19.34 -0.07
CA GLY A 17 -9.63 -20.28 -1.01
C GLY A 17 -9.62 -19.76 -2.45
N ILE A 18 -9.94 -18.47 -2.66
CA ILE A 18 -9.89 -17.81 -3.97
C ILE A 18 -8.46 -17.79 -4.50
N THR A 19 -7.49 -17.39 -3.69
CA THR A 19 -6.07 -17.37 -4.06
C THR A 19 -5.56 -18.75 -4.46
N THR A 20 -5.93 -19.79 -3.69
CA THR A 20 -5.60 -21.19 -4.03
C THR A 20 -6.23 -21.62 -5.35
N PHE A 21 -7.49 -21.26 -5.61
CA PHE A 21 -8.16 -21.53 -6.86
C PHE A 21 -7.49 -20.80 -8.04
N GLN A 22 -7.15 -19.54 -7.86
CA GLN A 22 -6.45 -18.70 -8.84
C GLN A 22 -5.06 -19.25 -9.19
N ALA A 23 -4.34 -19.85 -8.24
CA ALA A 23 -3.01 -20.42 -8.47
C ALA A 23 -3.01 -21.51 -9.57
N GLY A 24 -4.16 -22.12 -9.84
CA GLY A 24 -4.31 -23.08 -10.93
C GLY A 24 -4.35 -22.47 -12.34
N PHE A 25 -4.48 -21.13 -12.49
CA PHE A 25 -4.62 -20.48 -13.80
C PHE A 25 -4.16 -19.03 -13.90
N LEU A 26 -3.84 -18.37 -12.79
CA LEU A 26 -3.23 -17.04 -12.77
C LEU A 26 -1.77 -17.14 -12.37
N ARG A 27 -0.93 -16.38 -13.06
CA ARG A 27 0.50 -16.28 -12.72
C ARG A 27 0.74 -15.56 -11.39
N HIS A 28 -0.19 -14.67 -11.03
CA HIS A 28 -0.17 -13.89 -9.79
C HIS A 28 -1.58 -13.92 -9.17
N PRO A 29 -1.87 -14.91 -8.31
CA PRO A 29 -3.14 -14.97 -7.57
C PRO A 29 -3.26 -13.80 -6.61
N ASP A 30 -4.38 -13.07 -6.67
CA ASP A 30 -4.65 -11.87 -5.88
C ASP A 30 -5.78 -12.03 -4.85
N GLY A 31 -6.49 -13.16 -4.88
CA GLY A 31 -7.62 -13.42 -4.00
C GLY A 31 -8.89 -12.63 -4.33
N LEU A 32 -8.93 -11.92 -5.47
CA LEU A 32 -10.05 -11.09 -5.88
C LEU A 32 -10.93 -11.78 -6.92
N VAL A 33 -12.22 -11.50 -6.89
CA VAL A 33 -13.20 -11.94 -7.90
C VAL A 33 -13.85 -10.69 -8.49
N GLU A 34 -13.28 -10.20 -9.59
CA GLU A 34 -13.81 -9.02 -10.27
C GLU A 34 -14.98 -9.39 -11.18
N PRO A 35 -16.01 -8.52 -11.31
CA PRO A 35 -17.08 -8.68 -12.29
C PRO A 35 -16.49 -8.76 -13.71
N GLY A 36 -16.79 -9.86 -14.43
CA GLY A 36 -16.23 -10.10 -15.76
C GLY A 36 -14.78 -10.57 -15.80
N GLY A 37 -14.09 -10.64 -14.66
CA GLY A 37 -12.70 -11.09 -14.54
C GLY A 37 -12.53 -12.60 -14.77
N LYS A 38 -11.29 -13.03 -15.06
CA LYS A 38 -10.96 -14.43 -15.34
C LYS A 38 -11.34 -15.38 -14.20
N THR A 39 -11.25 -14.92 -12.95
CA THR A 39 -11.63 -15.71 -11.77
C THR A 39 -13.12 -16.01 -11.76
N LEU A 40 -13.98 -15.01 -12.00
CA LEU A 40 -15.42 -15.20 -12.05
C LEU A 40 -15.82 -16.10 -13.24
N GLN A 41 -15.23 -15.90 -14.42
CA GLN A 41 -15.47 -16.74 -15.58
C GLN A 41 -15.14 -18.22 -15.30
N ARG A 42 -14.00 -18.50 -14.65
CA ARG A 42 -13.63 -19.86 -14.28
C ARG A 42 -14.51 -20.47 -13.19
N LEU A 43 -14.90 -19.70 -12.18
CA LEU A 43 -15.85 -20.14 -11.16
C LEU A 43 -17.20 -20.53 -11.77
N SER A 44 -17.66 -19.77 -12.79
CA SER A 44 -18.92 -20.09 -13.52
C SER A 44 -18.83 -21.38 -14.32
N LEU A 45 -17.65 -21.76 -14.82
CA LEU A 45 -17.42 -23.00 -15.56
C LEU A 45 -17.34 -24.25 -14.68
N VAL A 46 -16.99 -24.12 -13.39
CA VAL A 46 -16.84 -25.25 -12.45
C VAL A 46 -18.19 -25.72 -11.88
N GLY A 47 -19.30 -25.19 -12.38
CA GLY A 47 -20.65 -25.69 -12.06
C GLY A 47 -21.05 -25.49 -10.60
N PHE A 48 -21.25 -24.25 -10.20
CA PHE A 48 -21.92 -23.93 -8.94
C PHE A 48 -23.38 -24.39 -9.02
N LYS A 49 -23.73 -25.53 -8.43
CA LYS A 49 -25.12 -25.88 -8.14
C LYS A 49 -25.53 -25.03 -6.92
N PRO A 50 -26.41 -24.03 -7.07
CA PRO A 50 -26.93 -23.31 -5.91
C PRO A 50 -27.65 -24.33 -5.00
N ALA A 51 -27.33 -24.29 -3.72
CA ALA A 51 -28.09 -25.04 -2.73
C ALA A 51 -29.55 -24.59 -2.82
N THR A 52 -30.46 -25.54 -2.99
CA THR A 52 -31.92 -25.31 -2.99
C THR A 52 -32.31 -24.68 -1.67
N THR A 53 -32.56 -23.38 -1.68
CA THR A 53 -33.17 -22.69 -0.56
C THR A 53 -34.66 -22.96 -0.59
N ASN A 54 -35.17 -23.55 0.49
CA ASN A 54 -36.63 -23.67 0.74
C ASN A 54 -37.25 -22.26 0.67
N LYS A 55 -38.23 -22.15 -0.21
CA LYS A 55 -39.07 -21.00 -0.45
C LYS A 55 -39.81 -20.63 0.82
N VAL A 56 -39.40 -19.60 1.53
CA VAL A 56 -40.25 -18.82 2.40
C VAL A 56 -40.54 -17.53 1.64
N THR A 57 -41.79 -17.36 1.24
CA THR A 57 -42.30 -16.21 0.52
C THR A 57 -42.55 -15.08 1.52
N PRO A 58 -41.85 -13.97 1.49
CA PRO A 58 -42.32 -12.75 2.14
C PRO A 58 -43.12 -11.93 1.13
N LYS A 59 -44.27 -11.48 1.56
CA LYS A 59 -45.22 -10.59 0.91
C LYS A 59 -44.53 -9.33 0.40
N VAL A 60 -44.64 -9.09 -0.91
CA VAL A 60 -44.08 -7.94 -1.59
C VAL A 60 -44.77 -6.66 -1.13
N THR A 61 -44.08 -5.81 -0.46
CA THR A 61 -44.36 -4.37 -0.36
C THR A 61 -43.33 -3.63 -1.21
N SER A 62 -43.81 -2.67 -1.99
CA SER A 62 -43.10 -1.96 -3.08
C SER A 62 -41.63 -1.64 -2.85
N PRO A 63 -40.79 -1.64 -3.92
CA PRO A 63 -39.38 -1.33 -3.80
C PRO A 63 -39.18 0.18 -3.69
N GLN A 64 -39.03 0.67 -2.47
CA GLN A 64 -38.30 1.90 -2.26
C GLN A 64 -36.81 1.57 -2.49
N ALA A 65 -36.21 2.26 -3.46
CA ALA A 65 -34.79 2.18 -3.75
C ALA A 65 -33.99 2.51 -2.46
N ILE A 66 -33.51 1.48 -1.80
CA ILE A 66 -32.49 1.63 -0.77
C ILE A 66 -31.21 1.94 -1.53
N LYS A 67 -30.96 3.22 -1.79
CA LYS A 67 -29.59 3.72 -1.91
C LYS A 67 -28.94 3.39 -0.57
N GLN A 68 -28.18 2.30 -0.51
CA GLN A 68 -27.19 2.14 0.54
C GLN A 68 -26.17 3.25 0.33
N ALA A 69 -26.39 4.36 1.00
CA ALA A 69 -25.38 5.35 1.25
C ALA A 69 -24.29 4.61 2.04
N VAL A 70 -23.15 4.37 1.41
CA VAL A 70 -21.89 4.14 2.15
C VAL A 70 -21.82 5.31 3.14
N PRO A 71 -21.75 5.05 4.44
CA PRO A 71 -21.86 6.14 5.42
C PRO A 71 -20.74 7.14 5.13
N SER A 72 -21.11 8.38 4.79
CA SER A 72 -20.16 9.49 4.56
C SER A 72 -19.33 9.80 5.82
N GLU A 73 -19.75 9.31 6.97
CA GLU A 73 -19.02 9.38 8.24
C GLU A 73 -17.71 8.55 8.24
N ILE A 74 -17.65 7.40 7.55
CA ILE A 74 -16.45 6.56 7.50
C ILE A 74 -15.38 7.26 6.63
N THR A 75 -15.77 7.87 5.52
CA THR A 75 -14.82 8.55 4.60
C THR A 75 -14.21 9.80 5.25
N GLY A 76 -14.95 10.57 6.03
CA GLY A 76 -14.43 11.68 6.83
C GLY A 76 -13.55 11.23 8.02
N SER A 77 -13.75 10.01 8.51
CA SER A 77 -13.02 9.47 9.64
C SER A 77 -11.55 9.14 9.32
N ILE A 78 -11.24 8.57 8.14
CA ILE A 78 -9.86 8.14 7.81
C ILE A 78 -8.93 9.29 7.40
N THR A 79 -9.48 10.38 6.87
CA THR A 79 -8.72 11.59 6.52
C THR A 79 -8.73 12.65 7.62
N ARG A 80 -9.43 12.43 8.74
CA ARG A 80 -9.38 13.34 9.88
C ARG A 80 -7.96 13.46 10.42
N LEU A 81 -7.61 14.64 10.85
CA LEU A 81 -6.29 14.91 11.43
C LEU A 81 -6.28 14.53 12.92
N VAL A 82 -5.19 13.89 13.33
CA VAL A 82 -4.92 13.55 14.73
C VAL A 82 -3.55 14.11 15.15
N PRO A 83 -3.38 14.58 16.39
CA PRO A 83 -2.09 15.06 16.84
C PRO A 83 -1.05 13.93 16.81
N ARG A 84 0.13 14.17 16.21
CA ARG A 84 1.24 13.21 16.22
C ARG A 84 1.63 12.79 17.63
N SER A 85 1.55 13.69 18.59
CA SER A 85 1.85 13.42 20.00
C SER A 85 0.94 12.38 20.66
N SER A 86 -0.23 12.11 20.07
CA SER A 86 -1.16 11.10 20.56
C SER A 86 -0.85 9.67 20.10
N LEU A 87 0.14 9.49 19.20
CA LEU A 87 0.38 8.21 18.52
C LEU A 87 1.38 7.30 19.25
N GLY A 88 1.91 7.71 20.37
CA GLY A 88 2.92 6.93 21.10
C GLY A 88 4.26 6.87 20.35
N THR A 89 5.00 5.75 20.51
CA THR A 89 6.31 5.57 19.89
C THR A 89 6.18 5.29 18.40
N LEU A 90 6.74 6.16 17.57
CA LEU A 90 6.81 5.97 16.13
C LEU A 90 8.04 5.14 15.74
N ASN A 91 7.90 4.29 14.72
CA ASN A 91 8.97 3.48 14.15
C ASN A 91 9.79 2.66 15.20
N PRO A 92 9.16 1.88 16.08
CA PRO A 92 9.86 1.18 17.15
C PRO A 92 10.97 0.27 16.59
N GLY A 93 12.22 0.49 17.05
CA GLY A 93 13.39 -0.28 16.61
C GLY A 93 13.89 -0.01 15.19
N LEU A 94 13.24 0.85 14.42
CA LEU A 94 13.64 1.18 13.05
C LEU A 94 14.46 2.47 13.01
N LYS A 95 15.36 2.55 12.01
CA LYS A 95 16.13 3.75 11.68
C LYS A 95 15.95 4.10 10.22
N ALA A 96 15.73 5.38 9.93
CA ALA A 96 15.77 5.90 8.56
C ALA A 96 17.13 5.66 7.91
N VAL A 97 17.17 5.56 6.59
CA VAL A 97 18.42 5.39 5.86
C VAL A 97 19.00 6.76 5.54
N SER A 98 20.26 6.99 5.93
CA SER A 98 20.95 8.23 5.58
C SER A 98 21.34 8.26 4.10
N ASN A 99 21.39 9.46 3.53
CA ASN A 99 21.85 9.70 2.16
C ASN A 99 23.23 9.11 1.88
N THR A 100 24.18 9.32 2.82
CA THR A 100 25.52 8.78 2.71
C THR A 100 25.52 7.26 2.58
N TYR A 101 24.70 6.60 3.40
CA TYR A 101 24.60 5.14 3.36
C TYR A 101 23.96 4.63 2.05
N MET A 102 22.91 5.32 1.56
CA MET A 102 22.31 4.98 0.26
C MET A 102 23.31 5.10 -0.88
N ILE A 103 24.08 6.18 -0.92
CA ILE A 103 25.12 6.40 -1.95
C ILE A 103 26.22 5.35 -1.83
N GLU A 104 26.69 5.06 -0.61
CA GLU A 104 27.73 4.05 -0.37
C GLU A 104 27.32 2.65 -0.86
N LYS A 105 26.08 2.24 -0.55
CA LYS A 105 25.64 0.86 -0.82
C LYS A 105 25.03 0.68 -2.21
N LEU A 106 24.27 1.65 -2.68
CA LEU A 106 23.55 1.54 -3.95
C LEU A 106 24.14 2.42 -5.07
N GLY A 107 25.03 3.35 -4.73
CA GLY A 107 25.51 4.37 -5.67
C GLY A 107 24.46 5.46 -5.92
N LYS A 108 24.84 6.48 -6.68
CA LYS A 108 23.91 7.56 -7.06
C LYS A 108 22.92 7.08 -8.13
N PRO A 109 21.63 7.40 -8.00
CA PRO A 109 20.61 7.08 -9.02
C PRO A 109 20.81 7.83 -10.34
N ARG A 110 21.48 9.00 -10.28
CA ARG A 110 21.86 9.84 -11.40
C ARG A 110 23.01 10.76 -11.00
N GLU A 111 23.65 11.40 -11.98
CA GLU A 111 24.81 12.27 -11.73
C GLU A 111 24.40 13.64 -11.15
N SER A 112 23.32 14.23 -11.64
CA SER A 112 22.86 15.56 -11.23
C SER A 112 21.43 15.52 -10.74
N PHE A 113 21.08 16.37 -9.77
CA PHE A 113 19.76 16.46 -9.17
C PHE A 113 19.27 17.90 -9.18
N SER A 114 17.94 18.07 -9.21
CA SER A 114 17.24 19.33 -9.00
C SER A 114 16.10 19.13 -7.98
N SER A 115 15.28 20.16 -7.79
CA SER A 115 14.00 20.08 -7.05
C SER A 115 12.95 19.24 -7.78
N ASP A 116 13.05 19.14 -9.12
CA ASP A 116 12.07 18.50 -9.96
C ASP A 116 12.32 16.99 -10.06
N CYS A 117 11.21 16.26 -10.23
CA CYS A 117 11.27 14.83 -10.43
C CYS A 117 11.90 14.49 -11.78
N GLN A 118 12.97 13.73 -11.76
CA GLN A 118 13.72 13.32 -12.94
C GLN A 118 13.86 11.80 -13.01
N PRO A 119 14.06 11.21 -14.20
CA PRO A 119 14.25 9.77 -14.33
C PRO A 119 15.59 9.31 -13.73
N ILE A 120 15.62 8.06 -13.29
CA ILE A 120 16.86 7.38 -12.93
C ILE A 120 17.73 7.16 -14.17
N THR A 121 19.04 7.43 -14.08
CA THR A 121 19.99 7.26 -15.20
C THR A 121 21.03 6.18 -14.95
N SER A 122 21.28 5.80 -13.67
CA SER A 122 22.21 4.73 -13.31
C SER A 122 21.83 3.41 -13.99
N ALA A 123 22.68 2.92 -14.90
CA ALA A 123 22.46 1.66 -15.62
C ALA A 123 22.40 0.46 -14.65
N ARG A 124 23.18 0.51 -13.55
CA ARG A 124 23.18 -0.51 -12.52
C ARG A 124 21.81 -0.56 -11.83
N LEU A 125 21.31 0.57 -11.32
CA LEU A 125 20.07 0.62 -10.57
C LEU A 125 18.84 0.34 -11.43
N LYS A 126 18.84 0.76 -12.71
CA LYS A 126 17.76 0.47 -13.66
C LYS A 126 17.41 -1.02 -13.76
N LYS A 127 18.40 -1.92 -13.59
CA LYS A 127 18.18 -3.37 -13.62
C LYS A 127 17.27 -3.87 -12.51
N TYR A 128 17.18 -3.13 -11.42
CA TYR A 128 16.39 -3.46 -10.23
C TYR A 128 15.11 -2.66 -10.11
N ILE A 129 14.80 -1.78 -11.07
CA ILE A 129 13.55 -1.04 -11.09
C ILE A 129 12.48 -1.89 -11.77
N GLN A 130 11.32 -1.97 -11.15
CA GLN A 130 10.14 -2.59 -11.74
C GLN A 130 8.92 -1.70 -11.60
N THR A 131 8.00 -1.85 -12.54
CA THR A 131 6.69 -1.20 -12.53
C THR A 131 5.61 -2.27 -12.41
N THR A 132 4.77 -2.19 -11.37
CA THR A 132 3.68 -3.15 -11.16
C THR A 132 2.55 -2.56 -10.32
N SER A 133 1.42 -3.24 -10.28
CA SER A 133 0.33 -2.91 -9.36
C SER A 133 0.59 -3.50 -7.99
N VAL A 134 0.40 -2.68 -6.96
CA VAL A 134 0.57 -3.06 -5.55
C VAL A 134 -0.73 -2.80 -4.79
N GLY A 135 -1.79 -3.51 -5.15
CA GLY A 135 -3.13 -3.25 -4.63
C GLY A 135 -3.87 -2.21 -5.47
N PRO A 136 -4.45 -1.14 -4.88
CA PRO A 136 -5.34 -0.22 -5.60
C PRO A 136 -4.62 0.76 -6.54
N PHE A 137 -3.29 0.74 -6.60
CA PHE A 137 -2.51 1.64 -7.44
C PHE A 137 -1.28 0.96 -8.06
N LYS A 138 -0.69 1.61 -9.05
CA LYS A 138 0.53 1.17 -9.73
C LYS A 138 1.71 2.00 -9.24
N VAL A 139 2.87 1.35 -9.08
CA VAL A 139 4.13 1.99 -8.70
C VAL A 139 5.27 1.59 -9.62
N GLU A 140 6.27 2.44 -9.69
CA GLU A 140 7.59 2.15 -10.22
C GLU A 140 8.60 2.33 -9.09
N GLY A 141 9.42 1.32 -8.80
CA GLY A 141 10.36 1.38 -7.68
C GLY A 141 11.38 0.24 -7.67
N LEU A 142 12.23 0.24 -6.67
CA LEU A 142 13.22 -0.81 -6.44
C LEU A 142 12.51 -2.14 -6.20
N LYS A 143 12.85 -3.16 -6.98
CA LYS A 143 12.13 -4.45 -6.98
C LYS A 143 11.85 -5.01 -5.59
N PRO A 144 12.82 -5.20 -4.67
CA PRO A 144 12.50 -5.73 -3.35
C PRO A 144 11.60 -4.81 -2.52
N ALA A 145 11.65 -3.49 -2.74
CA ALA A 145 10.74 -2.55 -2.08
C ALA A 145 9.31 -2.68 -2.62
N VAL A 146 9.16 -2.87 -3.92
CA VAL A 146 7.86 -3.11 -4.55
C VAL A 146 7.26 -4.44 -4.10
N ASP A 147 8.07 -5.51 -4.05
CA ASP A 147 7.62 -6.83 -3.57
C ASP A 147 7.18 -6.76 -2.08
N SER A 148 7.94 -6.04 -1.24
CA SER A 148 7.58 -5.78 0.15
C SER A 148 6.27 -4.98 0.27
N LEU A 149 6.09 -3.97 -0.59
CA LEU A 149 4.88 -3.16 -0.61
C LEU A 149 3.64 -3.96 -1.00
N GLN A 150 3.76 -4.95 -1.89
CA GLN A 150 2.66 -5.87 -2.21
C GLN A 150 2.20 -6.68 -0.99
N ALA A 151 3.15 -7.15 -0.17
CA ALA A 151 2.84 -7.85 1.07
C ALA A 151 2.14 -6.94 2.08
N ILE A 152 2.61 -5.68 2.21
CA ILE A 152 1.98 -4.66 3.06
C ILE A 152 0.55 -4.39 2.61
N MET A 153 0.32 -4.17 1.30
CA MET A 153 -1.03 -3.92 0.76
C MET A 153 -1.96 -5.09 1.00
N SER A 154 -1.47 -6.33 0.88
CA SER A 154 -2.25 -7.53 1.17
C SER A 154 -2.66 -7.59 2.66
N GLU A 155 -1.76 -7.21 3.56
CA GLU A 155 -2.07 -7.16 5.00
C GLU A 155 -3.06 -6.04 5.33
N ILE A 156 -2.91 -4.86 4.72
CA ILE A 156 -3.87 -3.75 4.88
C ILE A 156 -5.26 -4.14 4.37
N LEU A 157 -5.35 -4.82 3.21
CA LEU A 157 -6.62 -5.32 2.68
C LEU A 157 -7.36 -6.22 3.68
N ILE A 158 -6.61 -7.08 4.37
CA ILE A 158 -7.19 -8.01 5.35
C ILE A 158 -7.61 -7.31 6.63
N LYS A 159 -6.77 -6.41 7.16
CA LYS A 159 -6.97 -5.79 8.47
C LYS A 159 -7.80 -4.52 8.44
N HIS A 160 -7.70 -3.73 7.36
CA HIS A 160 -8.30 -2.41 7.20
C HIS A 160 -8.81 -2.22 5.76
N PRO A 161 -9.81 -3.00 5.31
CA PRO A 161 -10.32 -2.96 3.94
C PRO A 161 -10.91 -1.60 3.55
N ASP A 162 -11.43 -0.84 4.50
CA ASP A 162 -11.91 0.53 4.33
C ASP A 162 -10.78 1.50 3.97
N ILE A 163 -9.65 1.43 4.71
CA ILE A 163 -8.46 2.21 4.39
C ILE A 163 -7.85 1.77 3.06
N TYR A 164 -7.76 0.44 2.82
CA TYR A 164 -7.23 -0.10 1.57
C TYR A 164 -7.96 0.47 0.35
N SER A 165 -9.29 0.51 0.38
CA SER A 165 -10.10 1.04 -0.72
C SER A 165 -9.90 2.54 -0.98
N ALA A 166 -9.47 3.28 0.03
CA ALA A 166 -9.21 4.72 -0.03
C ALA A 166 -7.74 5.05 -0.39
N LEU A 167 -6.85 4.04 -0.38
CA LEU A 167 -5.43 4.24 -0.67
C LEU A 167 -5.19 4.62 -2.12
N GLY A 168 -4.29 5.56 -2.31
CA GLY A 168 -3.68 5.93 -3.58
C GLY A 168 -2.21 6.28 -3.36
N SER A 169 -1.47 6.50 -4.45
CA SER A 169 -0.06 6.91 -4.39
C SER A 169 0.15 8.28 -5.04
N ALA A 170 1.08 9.07 -4.49
CA ALA A 170 1.64 10.26 -5.13
C ALA A 170 2.97 9.97 -5.83
N GLY A 171 3.42 8.70 -5.80
CA GLY A 171 4.62 8.24 -6.49
C GLY A 171 5.61 7.54 -5.58
N MET A 172 6.46 6.72 -6.19
CA MET A 172 7.51 5.96 -5.52
C MET A 172 8.89 6.31 -6.07
N LEU A 173 9.16 6.12 -7.36
CA LEU A 173 10.43 6.49 -7.99
C LEU A 173 10.39 7.94 -8.50
N CYS A 174 11.32 8.76 -8.00
CA CYS A 174 11.44 10.17 -8.37
C CYS A 174 12.81 10.69 -7.96
N CYS A 175 13.72 10.87 -8.93
CA CYS A 175 15.07 11.35 -8.65
C CYS A 175 15.06 12.88 -8.48
N ARG A 176 15.22 13.35 -7.25
CA ARG A 176 15.27 14.77 -6.88
C ARG A 176 15.97 14.97 -5.54
N TYR A 177 16.27 16.21 -5.22
CA TYR A 177 16.60 16.54 -3.84
C TYR A 177 15.40 16.46 -2.90
N VAL A 178 15.67 16.27 -1.62
CA VAL A 178 14.65 16.46 -0.57
C VAL A 178 14.12 17.90 -0.67
N ARG A 179 12.82 18.09 -0.51
CA ARG A 179 12.19 19.43 -0.55
C ARG A 179 12.86 20.36 0.47
N GLY A 180 13.31 21.52 0.00
CA GLY A 180 14.04 22.51 0.81
C GLY A 180 15.54 22.20 0.98
N SER A 181 16.08 21.19 0.29
CA SER A 181 17.52 20.89 0.28
C SER A 181 18.11 21.01 -1.12
N THR A 182 19.37 21.41 -1.19
CA THR A 182 20.19 21.44 -2.42
C THR A 182 21.30 20.39 -2.40
N THR A 183 21.39 19.58 -1.34
CA THR A 183 22.45 18.60 -1.15
C THR A 183 21.96 17.20 -0.82
N SER A 184 20.84 17.08 -0.12
CA SER A 184 20.29 15.79 0.30
C SER A 184 19.39 15.20 -0.79
N ILE A 185 19.73 14.02 -1.29
CA ILE A 185 18.95 13.28 -2.28
C ILE A 185 17.76 12.61 -1.58
N SER A 186 16.57 12.71 -2.14
CA SER A 186 15.38 12.04 -1.63
C SER A 186 15.48 10.52 -1.80
N ASN A 187 15.01 9.71 -0.82
CA ASN A 187 14.98 8.26 -0.91
C ASN A 187 14.04 7.74 -2.01
N HIS A 188 13.10 8.56 -2.49
CA HIS A 188 12.38 8.30 -3.74
C HIS A 188 13.31 8.10 -4.95
N SER A 189 14.50 8.70 -4.95
CA SER A 189 15.45 8.61 -6.06
C SER A 189 15.97 7.19 -6.30
N TRP A 190 15.94 6.34 -5.28
CA TRP A 190 16.27 4.91 -5.40
C TRP A 190 15.04 4.02 -5.58
N GLY A 191 13.84 4.60 -5.62
CA GLY A 191 12.58 3.83 -5.62
C GLY A 191 12.37 3.04 -4.33
N SER A 192 12.87 3.53 -3.20
CA SER A 192 12.81 2.91 -1.88
C SER A 192 11.90 3.67 -0.90
N ALA A 193 11.14 4.63 -1.39
CA ALA A 193 10.16 5.41 -0.63
C ALA A 193 8.87 5.60 -1.44
N ILE A 194 7.75 5.75 -0.76
CA ILE A 194 6.44 6.00 -1.36
C ILE A 194 5.69 7.07 -0.58
N ASP A 195 4.98 7.94 -1.30
CA ASP A 195 4.02 8.87 -0.73
C ASP A 195 2.60 8.35 -0.98
N LEU A 196 1.82 8.19 0.10
CA LEU A 196 0.45 7.68 0.07
C LEU A 196 -0.58 8.80 0.15
N LYS A 197 -1.72 8.57 -0.49
CA LYS A 197 -2.93 9.39 -0.43
C LYS A 197 -4.05 8.60 0.22
N LEU A 198 -4.95 9.29 0.91
CA LEU A 198 -6.23 8.75 1.35
C LEU A 198 -7.37 9.52 0.68
N ASN A 199 -8.25 8.83 -0.04
CA ASN A 199 -9.32 9.45 -0.85
C ASN A 199 -8.81 10.54 -1.80
N GLY A 200 -7.62 10.33 -2.39
CA GLY A 200 -6.98 11.31 -3.28
C GLY A 200 -6.30 12.48 -2.57
N VAL A 201 -6.39 12.59 -1.23
CA VAL A 201 -5.83 13.68 -0.45
C VAL A 201 -4.48 13.29 0.14
N LEU A 202 -3.45 14.13 -0.08
CA LEU A 202 -2.15 14.02 0.59
C LEU A 202 -2.23 14.63 2.00
N ASP A 203 -1.46 14.06 2.91
CA ASP A 203 -1.16 14.71 4.18
C ASP A 203 -0.29 15.96 3.94
N GLN A 204 -0.35 16.93 4.83
CA GLN A 204 0.42 18.16 4.71
C GLN A 204 1.78 18.00 5.38
N ARG A 205 2.84 17.94 4.59
CA ARG A 205 4.22 17.88 5.10
C ARG A 205 4.57 19.15 5.87
N GLY A 206 5.09 18.98 7.08
CA GLY A 206 5.53 20.09 7.94
C GLY A 206 4.35 20.93 8.45
N ASP A 207 3.21 20.31 8.68
CA ASP A 207 2.04 20.92 9.28
C ASP A 207 2.42 21.63 10.61
N PRO A 208 2.10 22.94 10.77
CA PRO A 208 2.34 23.68 12.01
C PRO A 208 1.66 23.06 13.24
N GLY A 209 0.50 22.39 13.04
CA GLY A 209 -0.22 21.69 14.11
C GLY A 209 0.41 20.34 14.47
N VAL A 210 1.40 19.87 13.68
CA VAL A 210 2.01 18.55 13.82
C VAL A 210 0.96 17.46 13.93
N THR A 211 0.03 17.48 12.97
CA THR A 211 -1.06 16.53 12.84
C THR A 211 -0.79 15.57 11.68
N VAL A 212 -1.45 14.42 11.69
CA VAL A 212 -1.36 13.41 10.63
C VAL A 212 -2.74 12.87 10.30
N GLN A 213 -2.96 12.41 9.08
CA GLN A 213 -4.20 11.72 8.73
C GLN A 213 -4.34 10.42 9.53
N TYR A 214 -5.49 10.24 10.17
CA TYR A 214 -5.79 9.07 11.01
C TYR A 214 -5.56 7.75 10.29
N GLY A 215 -6.02 7.60 9.06
CA GLY A 215 -5.84 6.35 8.31
C GLY A 215 -4.37 6.00 8.08
N LEU A 216 -3.48 6.99 7.87
CA LEU A 216 -2.04 6.75 7.78
C LEU A 216 -1.47 6.26 9.12
N SER A 217 -1.93 6.83 10.25
CA SER A 217 -1.50 6.39 11.58
C SER A 217 -1.94 4.95 11.90
N VAL A 218 -3.08 4.52 11.39
CA VAL A 218 -3.59 3.14 11.57
C VAL A 218 -2.76 2.12 10.81
N ILE A 219 -2.32 2.44 9.59
CA ILE A 219 -1.52 1.51 8.76
C ILE A 219 -0.01 1.59 9.03
N ALA A 220 0.48 2.64 9.66
CA ALA A 220 1.91 2.81 9.96
C ALA A 220 2.52 1.63 10.74
N PRO A 221 1.87 1.01 11.74
CA PRO A 221 2.38 -0.18 12.40
C PRO A 221 2.55 -1.38 11.44
N ILE A 222 1.71 -1.52 10.42
CA ILE A 222 1.86 -2.58 9.41
C ILE A 222 3.14 -2.32 8.60
N PHE A 223 3.34 -1.10 8.12
CA PHE A 223 4.58 -0.72 7.45
C PHE A 223 5.81 -0.96 8.31
N ASN A 224 5.76 -0.58 9.60
CA ASN A 224 6.86 -0.81 10.54
C ASN A 224 7.19 -2.31 10.72
N ASN A 225 6.18 -3.18 10.80
CA ASN A 225 6.36 -4.63 10.91
C ASN A 225 7.05 -5.22 9.69
N HIS A 226 6.87 -4.62 8.52
CA HIS A 226 7.57 -4.96 7.28
C HIS A 226 8.92 -4.23 7.14
N GLY A 227 9.35 -3.49 8.15
CA GLY A 227 10.64 -2.80 8.17
C GLY A 227 10.66 -1.46 7.43
N TRP A 228 9.50 -0.86 7.15
CA TRP A 228 9.40 0.48 6.57
C TRP A 228 9.31 1.52 7.67
N TYR A 229 10.05 2.61 7.48
CA TYR A 229 10.09 3.76 8.36
C TYR A 229 9.02 4.78 7.93
N TRP A 230 8.21 5.26 8.87
CA TRP A 230 7.16 6.25 8.62
C TRP A 230 7.70 7.67 8.83
N GLY A 231 7.54 8.53 7.82
CA GLY A 231 8.07 9.89 7.81
C GLY A 231 7.39 10.86 8.79
N ALA A 232 6.29 10.48 9.44
CA ALA A 232 5.72 11.24 10.55
C ALA A 232 6.73 11.47 11.69
N ALA A 233 7.77 10.64 11.80
CA ALA A 233 8.82 10.79 12.79
C ALA A 233 9.97 11.70 12.36
N PHE A 234 9.98 12.22 11.13
CA PHE A 234 11.01 13.15 10.70
C PHE A 234 10.94 14.48 11.50
N ARG A 235 12.06 15.19 11.53
CA ARG A 235 12.12 16.55 12.14
C ARG A 235 11.12 17.49 11.47
N THR A 236 11.08 17.52 10.14
CA THR A 236 9.98 18.09 9.38
C THR A 236 9.04 16.93 9.09
N GLU A 237 7.94 16.89 9.80
CA GLU A 237 6.93 15.83 9.71
C GLU A 237 6.51 15.62 8.25
N ASP A 238 6.36 14.34 7.84
CA ASP A 238 5.97 13.95 6.47
C ASP A 238 5.16 12.63 6.55
N ALA A 239 3.91 12.74 7.02
CA ALA A 239 3.11 11.55 7.34
C ALA A 239 2.63 10.79 6.09
N MET A 240 2.60 11.42 4.91
CA MET A 240 2.31 10.69 3.67
C MET A 240 3.46 9.77 3.28
N HIS A 241 4.69 10.03 3.76
CA HIS A 241 5.93 9.37 3.36
C HIS A 241 6.24 8.12 4.15
N PHE A 242 6.48 7.02 3.46
CA PHE A 242 7.00 5.77 3.99
C PHE A 242 8.25 5.38 3.21
N GLU A 243 9.32 4.99 3.91
CA GLU A 243 10.57 4.59 3.28
C GLU A 243 11.14 3.31 3.89
N VAL A 244 11.92 2.60 3.11
CA VAL A 244 12.65 1.41 3.55
C VAL A 244 13.60 1.79 4.68
N SER A 245 13.53 1.09 5.83
CA SER A 245 14.47 1.32 6.92
C SER A 245 15.87 0.80 6.59
N ARG A 246 16.85 1.24 7.37
CA ARG A 246 18.23 0.77 7.23
C ARG A 246 18.34 -0.74 7.34
N SER A 247 17.73 -1.33 8.36
CA SER A 247 17.77 -2.79 8.58
C SER A 247 17.08 -3.60 7.47
N LEU A 248 16.04 -3.05 6.84
CA LEU A 248 15.39 -3.71 5.72
C LEU A 248 16.24 -3.61 4.45
N LEU A 249 16.83 -2.44 4.18
CA LEU A 249 17.76 -2.27 3.06
C LEU A 249 18.95 -3.24 3.17
N GLU A 250 19.54 -3.37 4.35
CA GLU A 250 20.68 -4.27 4.62
C GLU A 250 20.37 -5.73 4.25
N LYS A 251 19.14 -6.19 4.46
CA LYS A 251 18.71 -7.54 4.05
C LYS A 251 18.69 -7.74 2.54
N TRP A 252 18.49 -6.68 1.76
CA TRP A 252 18.38 -6.75 0.29
C TRP A 252 19.71 -6.50 -0.44
N LEU A 253 20.72 -5.91 0.24
CA LEU A 253 22.00 -5.59 -0.40
C LEU A 253 22.69 -6.77 -1.08
N PRO A 254 22.63 -8.04 -0.60
CA PRO A 254 23.22 -9.18 -1.30
C PRO A 254 22.65 -9.37 -2.72
N ASP A 255 21.38 -9.05 -2.94
CA ASP A 255 20.65 -9.22 -4.21
C ASP A 255 20.75 -7.99 -5.13
N LEU A 256 21.34 -6.88 -4.65
CA LEU A 256 21.45 -5.60 -5.34
C LEU A 256 22.89 -5.29 -5.83
N LYS A 257 23.68 -6.30 -6.14
CA LYS A 257 25.09 -6.21 -6.57
C LYS A 257 25.24 -5.93 -8.05
#